data_b0d7e9d2a4b6d0904f0f7248722958ce
#
_entry.id   b0d7e9d2a4b6d0904f0f7248722958ce
#
_cell.length_a   1.000
_cell.length_b   1.000
_cell.length_c   1.000
_cell.angle_alpha   90.00
_cell.angle_beta   90.00
_cell.angle_gamma   90.00
#
_symmetry.space_group_name_H-M   'P 1'
#
loop_
_entity.id
_entity.type
_entity.pdbx_description
1 polymer ?
#
loop_
_entity_poly.entity_id
_entity_poly.type
_entity_poly.pdbx_seq_one_letter_code
_entity_poly.pdbx_strand_id
1 'polypeptide(L)'
;MEFRKIFDTIPEEFDKYRSHYSPELFAALIEYAEIGEGKSVLELGPGTGQATDPILGTGCDYNAIELGEHLYAKMREKYGKYPNFSIVNDDFITHDFGDRKFDMIYSAATIQWIPEEVAFGKTFDLLKPGGTLAMILMRGDYKTPNEALYNEIQKYYSEYYKPETPYSHGSFKYTNAPEYGYVDFEKREFYGQRVFTADEYIAYSGTHCDHIVIPEPYKTKLFEGLRNAVLAAGNKIVFDDTYILYLAKKPF
;
A
#
# COMPACT_ATOMS: atom_id res chain seq x y z
N MET A 1 -21.32 -2.31 2.16
CA MET A 1 -20.14 -1.41 1.99
C MET A 1 -19.29 -1.98 0.88
N GLU A 2 -18.76 -1.15 -0.02
CA GLU A 2 -17.83 -1.58 -1.04
C GLU A 2 -16.50 -2.00 -0.37
N PHE A 3 -15.99 -3.21 -0.67
CA PHE A 3 -14.82 -3.77 0.04
C PHE A 3 -13.53 -2.96 -0.19
N ARG A 4 -13.40 -2.26 -1.32
CA ARG A 4 -12.27 -1.33 -1.57
C ARG A 4 -12.20 -0.17 -0.58
N LYS A 5 -13.31 0.17 0.10
CA LYS A 5 -13.39 1.21 1.14
C LYS A 5 -13.21 0.67 2.56
N ILE A 6 -12.81 -0.58 2.72
CA ILE A 6 -12.72 -1.21 4.05
C ILE A 6 -11.77 -0.47 4.99
N PHE A 7 -10.67 0.05 4.48
CA PHE A 7 -9.67 0.80 5.27
C PHE A 7 -10.19 2.17 5.74
N ASP A 8 -11.18 2.72 5.05
CA ASP A 8 -11.82 4.00 5.42
C ASP A 8 -12.63 3.90 6.73
N THR A 9 -12.88 2.67 7.21
CA THR A 9 -13.56 2.43 8.49
C THR A 9 -12.66 2.55 9.71
N ILE A 10 -11.33 2.59 9.52
CA ILE A 10 -10.31 2.59 10.58
C ILE A 10 -9.17 3.57 10.28
N PRO A 11 -9.44 4.85 9.92
CA PRO A 11 -8.41 5.77 9.44
C PRO A 11 -7.34 6.08 10.50
N GLU A 12 -7.70 6.12 11.78
CA GLU A 12 -6.76 6.39 12.88
C GLU A 12 -5.81 5.21 13.12
N GLU A 13 -6.34 4.00 13.18
CA GLU A 13 -5.55 2.77 13.34
C GLU A 13 -4.68 2.53 12.10
N PHE A 14 -5.23 2.81 10.91
CA PHE A 14 -4.49 2.71 9.66
C PHE A 14 -3.30 3.66 9.66
N ASP A 15 -3.49 4.92 10.05
CA ASP A 15 -2.42 5.91 10.12
C ASP A 15 -1.33 5.52 11.11
N LYS A 16 -1.74 5.04 12.29
CA LYS A 16 -0.82 4.76 13.38
C LYS A 16 -0.02 3.45 13.22
N TYR A 17 -0.65 2.42 12.66
CA TYR A 17 -0.09 1.07 12.72
C TYR A 17 0.33 0.50 11.37
N ARG A 18 -0.08 1.10 10.23
CA ARG A 18 0.43 0.67 8.94
C ARG A 18 1.89 1.02 8.75
N SER A 19 2.61 0.10 8.15
CA SER A 19 4.05 0.23 7.94
C SER A 19 4.37 1.23 6.85
N HIS A 20 5.46 1.96 7.05
CA HIS A 20 6.11 2.73 6.01
C HIS A 20 7.05 1.83 5.18
N TYR A 21 7.52 2.36 4.07
CA TYR A 21 8.42 1.67 3.16
C TYR A 21 9.88 2.08 3.39
N SER A 22 10.82 1.32 2.81
CA SER A 22 12.25 1.59 2.93
C SER A 22 12.62 2.94 2.27
N PRO A 23 13.45 3.78 2.92
CA PRO A 23 13.97 5.01 2.31
C PRO A 23 14.78 4.76 1.03
N GLU A 24 15.51 3.64 0.97
CA GLU A 24 16.32 3.26 -0.19
C GLU A 24 15.43 2.96 -1.41
N LEU A 25 14.23 2.42 -1.19
CA LEU A 25 13.25 2.22 -2.25
C LEU A 25 12.86 3.56 -2.88
N PHE A 26 12.54 4.57 -2.06
CA PHE A 26 12.17 5.89 -2.58
C PHE A 26 13.34 6.61 -3.24
N ALA A 27 14.56 6.50 -2.71
CA ALA A 27 15.74 7.04 -3.36
C ALA A 27 15.91 6.46 -4.77
N ALA A 28 15.78 5.14 -4.91
CA ALA A 28 15.84 4.47 -6.21
C ALA A 28 14.70 4.85 -7.15
N LEU A 29 13.48 5.05 -6.61
CA LEU A 29 12.32 5.51 -7.40
C LEU A 29 12.51 6.93 -7.92
N ILE A 30 12.91 7.86 -7.05
CA ILE A 30 13.13 9.26 -7.38
C ILE A 30 14.22 9.40 -8.44
N GLU A 31 15.33 8.67 -8.29
CA GLU A 31 16.43 8.65 -9.27
C GLU A 31 15.96 8.09 -10.63
N TYR A 32 15.26 6.95 -10.64
CA TYR A 32 14.78 6.32 -11.88
C TYR A 32 13.79 7.17 -12.66
N ALA A 33 12.86 7.80 -11.95
CA ALA A 33 11.81 8.62 -12.54
C ALA A 33 12.22 10.09 -12.72
N GLU A 34 13.42 10.48 -12.27
CA GLU A 34 13.95 11.85 -12.33
C GLU A 34 12.97 12.88 -11.73
N ILE A 35 12.40 12.56 -10.55
CA ILE A 35 11.37 13.38 -9.90
C ILE A 35 12.01 14.50 -9.08
N GLY A 36 11.46 15.71 -9.26
CA GLY A 36 11.88 16.93 -8.59
C GLY A 36 11.00 18.12 -8.99
N GLU A 37 11.49 19.33 -8.74
CA GLU A 37 10.79 20.56 -9.14
C GLU A 37 10.45 20.56 -10.63
N GLY A 38 9.25 21.03 -10.97
CA GLY A 38 8.76 21.09 -12.36
C GLY A 38 8.23 19.76 -12.91
N LYS A 39 8.32 18.66 -12.16
CA LYS A 39 7.70 17.38 -12.49
C LYS A 39 6.33 17.26 -11.83
N SER A 40 5.38 16.60 -12.51
CA SER A 40 4.04 16.33 -11.98
C SER A 40 3.88 14.84 -11.68
N VAL A 41 3.40 14.53 -10.47
CA VAL A 41 3.27 13.16 -9.96
C VAL A 41 1.83 12.90 -9.53
N LEU A 42 1.35 11.67 -9.77
CA LEU A 42 0.06 11.19 -9.25
C LEU A 42 0.26 9.96 -8.37
N GLU A 43 -0.19 10.02 -7.12
CA GLU A 43 -0.31 8.85 -6.24
C GLU A 43 -1.73 8.28 -6.28
N LEU A 44 -1.82 6.96 -6.50
CA LEU A 44 -3.09 6.22 -6.47
C LEU A 44 -3.31 5.62 -5.09
N GLY A 45 -4.35 6.07 -4.39
CA GLY A 45 -4.75 5.58 -3.07
C GLY A 45 -3.66 5.75 -2.01
N PRO A 46 -3.32 6.99 -1.64
CA PRO A 46 -2.27 7.28 -0.65
C PRO A 46 -2.59 6.73 0.75
N GLY A 47 -3.84 6.36 1.01
CA GLY A 47 -4.30 5.98 2.35
C GLY A 47 -4.16 7.15 3.32
N THR A 48 -3.28 7.03 4.30
CA THR A 48 -2.93 8.12 5.22
C THR A 48 -1.50 8.66 5.01
N GLY A 49 -0.89 8.38 3.85
CA GLY A 49 0.37 8.98 3.44
C GLY A 49 1.63 8.18 3.73
N GLN A 50 1.54 6.84 3.82
CA GLN A 50 2.68 5.97 4.10
C GLN A 50 3.81 6.06 3.06
N ALA A 51 3.49 6.48 1.82
CA ALA A 51 4.44 6.61 0.72
C ALA A 51 4.59 8.06 0.21
N THR A 52 3.88 9.01 0.82
CA THR A 52 3.75 10.40 0.32
C THR A 52 4.97 11.27 0.60
N ASP A 53 5.47 11.27 1.86
CA ASP A 53 6.50 12.21 2.31
C ASP A 53 7.76 12.25 1.42
N PRO A 54 8.36 11.11 1.01
CA PRO A 54 9.58 11.13 0.22
C PRO A 54 9.39 11.76 -1.16
N ILE A 55 8.23 11.56 -1.77
CA ILE A 55 7.92 12.10 -3.11
C ILE A 55 7.52 13.57 -3.03
N LEU A 56 6.63 13.94 -2.09
CA LEU A 56 6.25 15.32 -1.85
C LEU A 56 7.47 16.20 -1.52
N GLY A 57 8.40 15.67 -0.75
CA GLY A 57 9.64 16.33 -0.35
C GLY A 57 10.60 16.66 -1.48
N THR A 58 10.42 16.10 -2.68
CA THR A 58 11.22 16.43 -3.88
C THR A 58 10.89 17.81 -4.46
N GLY A 59 9.78 18.43 -4.04
CA GLY A 59 9.30 19.69 -4.61
C GLY A 59 8.49 19.52 -5.90
N CYS A 60 8.16 18.31 -6.31
CA CYS A 60 7.30 18.05 -7.48
C CYS A 60 5.88 18.61 -7.27
N ASP A 61 5.14 18.85 -8.37
CA ASP A 61 3.69 19.06 -8.33
C ASP A 61 3.02 17.73 -7.98
N TYR A 62 2.74 17.56 -6.69
CA TYR A 62 2.21 16.32 -6.13
C TYR A 62 0.69 16.30 -6.18
N ASN A 63 0.14 15.28 -6.79
CA ASN A 63 -1.28 15.03 -6.89
C ASN A 63 -1.60 13.63 -6.36
N ALA A 64 -2.77 13.48 -5.73
CA ALA A 64 -3.25 12.19 -5.27
C ALA A 64 -4.76 12.02 -5.54
N ILE A 65 -5.19 10.77 -5.63
CA ILE A 65 -6.59 10.39 -5.68
C ILE A 65 -6.86 9.31 -4.64
N GLU A 66 -7.82 9.55 -3.74
CA GLU A 66 -8.18 8.65 -2.64
C GLU A 66 -9.68 8.37 -2.65
N LEU A 67 -10.02 7.08 -2.59
CA LEU A 67 -11.39 6.59 -2.63
C LEU A 67 -12.12 6.78 -1.29
N GLY A 68 -11.40 6.62 -0.17
CA GLY A 68 -11.92 6.73 1.18
C GLY A 68 -12.07 8.19 1.62
N GLU A 69 -13.24 8.57 2.11
CA GLU A 69 -13.52 9.94 2.54
C GLU A 69 -12.72 10.32 3.81
N HIS A 70 -12.62 9.38 4.77
CA HIS A 70 -11.89 9.61 6.03
C HIS A 70 -10.38 9.58 5.81
N LEU A 71 -9.88 8.68 4.94
CA LEU A 71 -8.48 8.64 4.53
C LEU A 71 -8.08 9.93 3.78
N TYR A 72 -8.93 10.39 2.86
CA TYR A 72 -8.76 11.69 2.21
C TYR A 72 -8.69 12.85 3.21
N ALA A 73 -9.58 12.86 4.21
CA ALA A 73 -9.57 13.89 5.24
C ALA A 73 -8.25 13.91 6.03
N LYS A 74 -7.71 12.71 6.37
CA LYS A 74 -6.39 12.56 7.00
C LYS A 74 -5.26 13.11 6.13
N MET A 75 -5.26 12.81 4.84
CA MET A 75 -4.28 13.36 3.91
C MET A 75 -4.32 14.88 3.86
N ARG A 76 -5.51 15.45 3.82
CA ARG A 76 -5.70 16.91 3.85
C ARG A 76 -5.23 17.55 5.15
N GLU A 77 -5.47 16.92 6.28
CA GLU A 77 -4.99 17.36 7.59
C GLU A 77 -3.46 17.39 7.61
N LYS A 78 -2.79 16.33 7.15
CA LYS A 78 -1.34 16.19 7.20
C LYS A 78 -0.62 17.10 6.18
N TYR A 79 -1.11 17.11 4.96
CA TYR A 79 -0.38 17.66 3.81
C TYR A 79 -1.01 18.91 3.17
N GLY A 80 -2.23 19.29 3.52
CA GLY A 80 -2.93 20.43 2.93
C GLY A 80 -2.26 21.79 3.09
N LYS A 81 -1.25 21.90 3.96
CA LYS A 81 -0.42 23.11 4.14
C LYS A 81 0.70 23.26 3.11
N TYR A 82 1.04 22.21 2.38
CA TYR A 82 2.11 22.25 1.39
C TYR A 82 1.56 22.80 0.05
N PRO A 83 2.19 23.84 -0.52
CA PRO A 83 1.67 24.50 -1.73
C PRO A 83 1.72 23.62 -2.97
N ASN A 84 2.60 22.62 -2.99
CA ASN A 84 2.76 21.67 -4.08
C ASN A 84 1.95 20.37 -3.89
N PHE A 85 1.03 20.33 -2.90
CA PHE A 85 0.18 19.17 -2.61
C PHE A 85 -1.26 19.42 -3.09
N SER A 86 -1.81 18.48 -3.84
CA SER A 86 -3.24 18.41 -4.12
C SER A 86 -3.75 16.98 -4.02
N ILE A 87 -5.00 16.84 -3.60
CA ILE A 87 -5.68 15.55 -3.50
C ILE A 87 -7.15 15.69 -3.86
N VAL A 88 -7.71 14.68 -4.51
CA VAL A 88 -9.13 14.55 -4.80
C VAL A 88 -9.70 13.31 -4.12
N ASN A 89 -10.91 13.42 -3.55
CA ASN A 89 -11.66 12.27 -3.03
C ASN A 89 -12.59 11.75 -4.14
N ASP A 90 -12.14 10.73 -4.86
CA ASP A 90 -12.90 10.12 -5.94
C ASP A 90 -12.39 8.70 -6.25
N ASP A 91 -13.12 7.95 -7.08
CA ASP A 91 -12.67 6.66 -7.59
C ASP A 91 -11.79 6.85 -8.83
N PHE A 92 -10.53 6.38 -8.75
CA PHE A 92 -9.62 6.41 -9.91
C PHE A 92 -10.23 5.77 -11.16
N ILE A 93 -11.08 4.74 -11.01
CA ILE A 93 -11.70 4.03 -12.14
C ILE A 93 -12.53 5.00 -12.98
N THR A 94 -13.33 5.87 -12.34
CA THR A 94 -14.32 6.74 -13.02
C THR A 94 -13.90 8.20 -13.10
N HIS A 95 -12.92 8.64 -12.31
CA HIS A 95 -12.48 10.03 -12.28
C HIS A 95 -11.97 10.50 -13.63
N ASP A 96 -12.43 11.66 -14.08
CA ASP A 96 -11.94 12.33 -15.30
C ASP A 96 -10.83 13.31 -14.96
N PHE A 97 -9.62 13.03 -15.41
CA PHE A 97 -8.46 13.90 -15.24
C PHE A 97 -8.37 15.00 -16.30
N GLY A 98 -9.29 15.04 -17.28
CA GLY A 98 -9.20 15.94 -18.44
C GLY A 98 -7.91 15.72 -19.22
N ASP A 99 -7.27 16.81 -19.62
CA ASP A 99 -6.02 16.78 -20.39
C ASP A 99 -4.73 16.63 -19.54
N ARG A 100 -4.88 16.39 -18.23
CA ARG A 100 -3.72 16.30 -17.32
C ARG A 100 -2.86 15.08 -17.66
N LYS A 101 -1.53 15.31 -17.65
CA LYS A 101 -0.52 14.26 -17.83
C LYS A 101 0.54 14.37 -16.74
N PHE A 102 1.08 13.22 -16.36
CA PHE A 102 2.03 13.11 -15.26
C PHE A 102 3.38 12.59 -15.74
N ASP A 103 4.45 13.04 -15.11
CA ASP A 103 5.80 12.51 -15.32
C ASP A 103 5.96 11.15 -14.63
N MET A 104 5.27 10.97 -13.49
CA MET A 104 5.20 9.70 -12.78
C MET A 104 3.79 9.45 -12.23
N ILE A 105 3.35 8.21 -12.33
CA ILE A 105 2.20 7.70 -11.57
C ILE A 105 2.72 6.58 -10.70
N TYR A 106 2.41 6.63 -9.41
CA TYR A 106 2.81 5.55 -8.51
C TYR A 106 1.68 5.10 -7.59
N SER A 107 1.82 3.88 -7.10
CA SER A 107 0.88 3.26 -6.17
C SER A 107 1.61 2.39 -5.17
N ALA A 108 1.33 2.59 -3.90
CA ALA A 108 1.87 1.78 -2.82
C ALA A 108 0.76 0.88 -2.23
N ALA A 109 0.76 -0.39 -2.61
CA ALA A 109 -0.19 -1.42 -2.19
C ALA A 109 -1.68 -1.08 -2.48
N THR A 110 -1.94 -0.31 -3.56
CA THR A 110 -3.32 0.07 -3.95
C THR A 110 -3.71 -0.41 -5.34
N ILE A 111 -2.81 -0.40 -6.32
CA ILE A 111 -3.16 -0.65 -7.73
C ILE A 111 -3.86 -2.00 -7.96
N GLN A 112 -3.56 -3.02 -7.17
CA GLN A 112 -4.17 -4.34 -7.24
C GLN A 112 -5.66 -4.38 -6.85
N TRP A 113 -6.21 -3.26 -6.34
CA TRP A 113 -7.63 -3.09 -6.07
C TRP A 113 -8.43 -2.59 -7.27
N ILE A 114 -7.73 -2.20 -8.34
CA ILE A 114 -8.28 -1.69 -9.58
C ILE A 114 -8.24 -2.84 -10.61
N PRO A 115 -9.30 -3.05 -11.43
CA PRO A 115 -9.23 -4.01 -12.52
C PRO A 115 -8.00 -3.77 -13.38
N GLU A 116 -7.27 -4.82 -13.72
CA GLU A 116 -5.93 -4.75 -14.33
C GLU A 116 -5.91 -3.92 -15.62
N GLU A 117 -6.90 -4.16 -16.50
CA GLU A 117 -7.07 -3.42 -17.76
C GLU A 117 -7.32 -1.92 -17.55
N VAL A 118 -8.03 -1.54 -16.48
CA VAL A 118 -8.25 -0.14 -16.14
C VAL A 118 -6.99 0.45 -15.53
N ALA A 119 -6.35 -0.27 -14.61
CA ALA A 119 -5.15 0.19 -13.93
C ALA A 119 -4.03 0.51 -14.91
N PHE A 120 -3.66 -0.44 -15.77
CA PHE A 120 -2.59 -0.21 -16.74
C PHE A 120 -3.01 0.70 -17.89
N GLY A 121 -4.21 0.52 -18.45
CA GLY A 121 -4.68 1.35 -19.57
C GLY A 121 -4.78 2.82 -19.19
N LYS A 122 -5.47 3.12 -18.08
CA LYS A 122 -5.68 4.51 -17.64
C LYS A 122 -4.38 5.17 -17.18
N THR A 123 -3.50 4.46 -16.47
CA THR A 123 -2.19 5.03 -16.09
C THR A 123 -1.31 5.26 -17.32
N PHE A 124 -1.37 4.38 -18.33
CA PHE A 124 -0.66 4.57 -19.58
C PHE A 124 -1.13 5.85 -20.29
N ASP A 125 -2.44 6.06 -20.39
CA ASP A 125 -3.00 7.25 -21.02
C ASP A 125 -2.63 8.53 -20.27
N LEU A 126 -2.62 8.51 -18.95
CA LEU A 126 -2.31 9.67 -18.10
C LEU A 126 -0.82 10.00 -18.03
N LEU A 127 0.07 9.08 -18.38
CA LEU A 127 1.51 9.37 -18.42
C LEU A 127 1.88 10.18 -19.65
N LYS A 128 2.84 11.10 -19.46
CA LYS A 128 3.57 11.74 -20.56
C LYS A 128 4.41 10.72 -21.31
N PRO A 129 4.77 10.93 -22.60
CA PRO A 129 5.82 10.15 -23.25
C PRO A 129 7.10 10.12 -22.39
N GLY A 130 7.71 8.96 -22.20
CA GLY A 130 8.85 8.75 -21.29
C GLY A 130 8.51 8.73 -19.80
N GLY A 131 7.25 8.95 -19.41
CA GLY A 131 6.79 8.94 -18.02
C GLY A 131 6.84 7.56 -17.37
N THR A 132 6.92 7.53 -16.05
CA THR A 132 7.13 6.31 -15.25
C THR A 132 5.86 5.85 -14.54
N LEU A 133 5.51 4.57 -14.67
CA LEU A 133 4.62 3.87 -13.74
C LEU A 133 5.47 3.15 -12.69
N ALA A 134 5.19 3.41 -11.41
CA ALA A 134 5.84 2.73 -10.30
C ALA A 134 4.80 2.05 -9.40
N MET A 135 5.03 0.77 -9.10
CA MET A 135 4.13 -0.01 -8.26
C MET A 135 4.93 -0.60 -7.10
N ILE A 136 4.51 -0.28 -5.88
CA ILE A 136 5.20 -0.68 -4.65
C ILE A 136 4.36 -1.73 -3.93
N LEU A 137 5.01 -2.80 -3.49
CA LEU A 137 4.43 -3.86 -2.69
C LEU A 137 5.37 -4.19 -1.53
N MET A 138 4.82 -4.50 -0.36
CA MET A 138 5.56 -5.03 0.77
C MET A 138 5.09 -6.44 1.09
N ARG A 139 6.04 -7.34 1.33
CA ARG A 139 5.80 -8.69 1.86
C ARG A 139 6.58 -8.85 3.15
N GLY A 140 5.90 -9.27 4.20
CA GLY A 140 6.53 -9.57 5.47
C GLY A 140 6.57 -11.09 5.69
N ASP A 141 7.74 -11.63 5.97
CA ASP A 141 7.91 -13.00 6.42
C ASP A 141 8.12 -13.01 7.94
N TYR A 142 7.16 -13.55 8.68
CA TYR A 142 7.31 -13.78 10.12
C TYR A 142 7.48 -15.26 10.47
N LYS A 143 7.45 -16.16 9.47
CA LYS A 143 7.65 -17.59 9.66
C LYS A 143 9.12 -17.91 9.89
N THR A 144 9.98 -17.52 8.95
CA THR A 144 11.41 -17.86 9.00
C THR A 144 12.09 -17.39 10.28
N PRO A 145 11.94 -16.12 10.73
CA PRO A 145 12.58 -15.66 11.96
C PRO A 145 11.92 -16.18 13.25
N ASN A 146 10.70 -16.78 13.19
CA ASN A 146 9.93 -17.18 14.39
C ASN A 146 9.23 -18.53 14.21
N GLU A 147 9.91 -19.56 13.73
CA GLU A 147 9.25 -20.82 13.32
C GLU A 147 8.36 -21.45 14.40
N ALA A 148 8.83 -21.51 15.65
CA ALA A 148 8.06 -22.07 16.74
C ALA A 148 6.80 -21.24 17.05
N LEU A 149 6.94 -19.91 17.11
CA LEU A 149 5.83 -18.98 17.31
C LEU A 149 4.86 -19.01 16.13
N TYR A 150 5.36 -19.09 14.90
CA TYR A 150 4.53 -19.23 13.71
C TYR A 150 3.61 -20.44 13.82
N ASN A 151 4.13 -21.59 14.19
CA ASN A 151 3.35 -22.82 14.33
C ASN A 151 2.27 -22.69 15.42
N GLU A 152 2.54 -21.97 16.49
CA GLU A 152 1.55 -21.68 17.53
C GLU A 152 0.46 -20.75 17.03
N ILE A 153 0.82 -19.66 16.35
CA ILE A 153 -0.09 -18.70 15.72
C ILE A 153 -1.02 -19.39 14.72
N GLN A 154 -0.50 -20.32 13.89
CA GLN A 154 -1.31 -21.02 12.89
C GLN A 154 -2.46 -21.84 13.49
N LYS A 155 -2.36 -22.29 14.74
CA LYS A 155 -3.47 -22.98 15.43
C LYS A 155 -4.68 -22.06 15.59
N TYR A 156 -4.44 -20.81 16.01
CA TYR A 156 -5.50 -19.80 16.16
C TYR A 156 -6.10 -19.38 14.82
N TYR A 157 -5.25 -19.19 13.79
CA TYR A 157 -5.75 -18.93 12.44
C TYR A 157 -6.64 -20.06 11.92
N SER A 158 -6.24 -21.32 12.09
CA SER A 158 -7.02 -22.47 11.62
C SER A 158 -8.39 -22.59 12.30
N GLU A 159 -8.51 -22.13 13.54
CA GLU A 159 -9.74 -22.23 14.33
C GLU A 159 -10.64 -20.99 14.19
N TYR A 160 -10.06 -19.78 14.22
CA TYR A 160 -10.80 -18.54 14.38
C TYR A 160 -10.71 -17.57 13.19
N TYR A 161 -9.85 -17.79 12.21
CA TYR A 161 -9.80 -16.94 11.02
C TYR A 161 -10.96 -17.26 10.07
N LYS A 162 -12.05 -16.51 10.22
CA LYS A 162 -13.30 -16.70 9.47
C LYS A 162 -13.83 -15.36 8.94
N PRO A 163 -13.13 -14.71 7.98
CA PRO A 163 -13.60 -13.45 7.42
C PRO A 163 -14.91 -13.68 6.65
N GLU A 164 -15.89 -12.77 6.84
CA GLU A 164 -17.17 -12.82 6.10
C GLU A 164 -16.96 -12.64 4.60
N THR A 165 -15.98 -11.83 4.22
CA THR A 165 -15.60 -11.61 2.83
C THR A 165 -14.11 -11.95 2.69
N PRO A 166 -13.79 -13.16 2.22
CA PRO A 166 -12.38 -13.49 1.96
C PRO A 166 -11.84 -12.58 0.88
N TYR A 167 -10.75 -11.88 1.20
CA TYR A 167 -10.10 -11.00 0.23
C TYR A 167 -9.35 -11.83 -0.80
N SER A 168 -9.60 -11.51 -2.06
CA SER A 168 -8.80 -11.99 -3.17
C SER A 168 -8.27 -10.79 -3.94
N HIS A 169 -6.96 -10.73 -4.16
CA HIS A 169 -6.33 -9.70 -5.02
C HIS A 169 -6.77 -9.79 -6.49
N GLY A 170 -7.76 -10.61 -6.79
CA GLY A 170 -8.18 -10.87 -8.16
C GLY A 170 -7.07 -11.47 -9.00
N SER A 171 -7.05 -11.13 -10.28
CA SER A 171 -6.05 -11.60 -11.25
C SER A 171 -4.93 -10.59 -11.49
N PHE A 172 -4.82 -9.48 -10.71
CA PHE A 172 -3.84 -8.43 -10.96
C PHE A 172 -2.40 -8.96 -10.90
N LYS A 173 -1.67 -8.80 -11.98
CA LYS A 173 -0.27 -9.20 -12.08
C LYS A 173 0.61 -7.99 -12.35
N TYR A 174 1.43 -7.62 -11.38
CA TYR A 174 2.37 -6.49 -11.49
C TYR A 174 3.31 -6.61 -12.70
N THR A 175 3.58 -7.83 -13.14
CA THR A 175 4.47 -8.14 -14.28
C THR A 175 3.84 -7.95 -15.65
N ASN A 176 2.53 -7.68 -15.73
CA ASN A 176 1.82 -7.57 -17.01
C ASN A 176 1.91 -6.17 -17.62
N ALA A 177 2.56 -5.19 -16.99
CA ALA A 177 2.71 -3.84 -17.55
C ALA A 177 3.18 -3.86 -19.06
N PRO A 178 4.14 -4.69 -19.47
CA PRO A 178 4.54 -4.76 -20.88
C PRO A 178 3.41 -5.18 -21.84
N GLU A 179 2.43 -5.96 -21.39
CA GLU A 179 1.28 -6.37 -22.22
C GLU A 179 0.35 -5.18 -22.55
N TYR A 180 0.47 -4.07 -21.79
CA TYR A 180 -0.26 -2.82 -21.98
C TYR A 180 0.57 -1.74 -22.66
N GLY A 181 1.71 -2.10 -23.27
CA GLY A 181 2.53 -1.18 -24.05
C GLY A 181 3.64 -0.46 -23.29
N TYR A 182 3.81 -0.75 -21.99
CA TYR A 182 4.93 -0.24 -21.22
C TYR A 182 6.24 -0.91 -21.66
N VAL A 183 7.33 -0.17 -21.58
CA VAL A 183 8.71 -0.62 -21.88
C VAL A 183 9.60 -0.47 -20.65
N ASP A 184 10.84 -0.94 -20.75
CA ASP A 184 11.86 -0.84 -19.69
C ASP A 184 11.35 -1.36 -18.33
N PHE A 185 10.60 -2.47 -18.38
CA PHE A 185 10.06 -3.08 -17.16
C PHE A 185 11.18 -3.68 -16.32
N GLU A 186 11.25 -3.26 -15.07
CA GLU A 186 12.17 -3.83 -14.10
C GLU A 186 11.53 -4.04 -12.72
N LYS A 187 12.14 -4.91 -11.93
CA LYS A 187 11.79 -5.19 -10.55
C LYS A 187 13.03 -5.02 -9.68
N ARG A 188 12.90 -4.24 -8.63
CA ARG A 188 13.93 -4.07 -7.59
C ARG A 188 13.39 -4.55 -6.24
N GLU A 189 14.25 -5.09 -5.41
CA GLU A 189 13.90 -5.54 -4.06
C GLU A 189 14.79 -4.85 -3.03
N PHE A 190 14.17 -4.44 -1.94
CA PHE A 190 14.82 -3.83 -0.78
C PHE A 190 14.39 -4.61 0.46
N TYR A 191 15.24 -4.66 1.45
CA TYR A 191 15.03 -5.51 2.62
C TYR A 191 15.03 -4.70 3.90
N GLY A 192 14.24 -5.12 4.85
CA GLY A 192 14.15 -4.52 6.17
C GLY A 192 13.66 -5.51 7.20
N GLN A 193 13.59 -5.06 8.43
CA GLN A 193 13.06 -5.86 9.52
C GLN A 193 12.18 -5.01 10.42
N ARG A 194 11.04 -5.56 10.82
CA ARG A 194 10.17 -4.97 11.85
C ARG A 194 10.07 -5.90 13.03
N VAL A 195 10.03 -5.31 14.20
CA VAL A 195 9.85 -6.03 15.46
C VAL A 195 8.64 -5.46 16.17
N PHE A 196 7.73 -6.33 16.59
CA PHE A 196 6.52 -5.95 17.31
C PHE A 196 6.48 -6.63 18.66
N THR A 197 5.98 -5.92 19.66
CA THR A 197 5.40 -6.50 20.87
C THR A 197 4.06 -7.18 20.56
N ALA A 198 3.51 -7.94 21.49
CA ALA A 198 2.20 -8.56 21.31
C ALA A 198 1.11 -7.53 20.99
N ASP A 199 1.06 -6.41 21.71
CA ASP A 199 0.03 -5.40 21.52
C ASP A 199 0.18 -4.67 20.18
N GLU A 200 1.41 -4.34 19.75
CA GLU A 200 1.69 -3.76 18.44
C GLU A 200 1.36 -4.71 17.29
N TYR A 201 1.65 -6.01 17.46
CA TYR A 201 1.30 -7.02 16.45
C TYR A 201 -0.21 -7.15 16.27
N ILE A 202 -0.99 -7.12 17.36
CA ILE A 202 -2.45 -7.13 17.28
C ILE A 202 -2.99 -5.86 16.64
N ALA A 203 -2.47 -4.71 17.02
CA ALA A 203 -2.85 -3.44 16.42
C ALA A 203 -2.56 -3.40 14.91
N TYR A 204 -1.36 -3.83 14.49
CA TYR A 204 -0.99 -3.98 13.09
C TYR A 204 -1.90 -4.98 12.35
N SER A 205 -2.13 -6.17 12.92
CA SER A 205 -2.99 -7.20 12.34
C SER A 205 -4.43 -6.70 12.16
N GLY A 206 -4.93 -5.90 13.11
CA GLY A 206 -6.26 -5.28 13.04
C GLY A 206 -6.45 -4.31 11.88
N THR A 207 -5.37 -3.86 11.23
CA THR A 207 -5.44 -3.01 10.04
C THR A 207 -5.51 -3.79 8.72
N HIS A 208 -5.44 -5.12 8.73
CA HIS A 208 -5.58 -5.91 7.52
C HIS A 208 -7.05 -6.07 7.12
N CYS A 209 -7.34 -5.94 5.82
CA CYS A 209 -8.71 -5.94 5.29
C CYS A 209 -9.49 -7.20 5.64
N ASP A 210 -8.85 -8.34 5.61
CA ASP A 210 -9.41 -9.65 5.95
C ASP A 210 -9.65 -9.82 7.47
N HIS A 211 -8.82 -9.19 8.31
CA HIS A 211 -9.01 -9.20 9.76
C HIS A 211 -10.12 -8.21 10.21
N ILE A 212 -10.28 -7.09 9.50
CA ILE A 212 -11.34 -6.12 9.80
C ILE A 212 -12.72 -6.80 9.73
N VAL A 213 -12.92 -7.66 8.75
CA VAL A 213 -14.21 -8.32 8.46
C VAL A 213 -14.43 -9.66 9.18
N ILE A 214 -13.58 -10.03 10.11
CA ILE A 214 -13.83 -11.21 10.95
C ILE A 214 -14.94 -10.87 11.94
N PRO A 215 -16.07 -11.65 11.97
CA PRO A 215 -17.17 -11.38 12.88
C PRO A 215 -16.84 -11.82 14.31
N GLU A 216 -17.53 -11.21 15.29
CA GLU A 216 -17.50 -11.68 16.68
C GLU A 216 -18.27 -13.03 16.81
N PRO A 217 -17.87 -13.94 17.69
CA PRO A 217 -16.74 -13.81 18.64
C PRO A 217 -15.39 -14.29 18.08
N TYR A 218 -15.29 -14.57 16.79
CA TYR A 218 -14.09 -15.14 16.16
C TYR A 218 -12.93 -14.14 16.19
N LYS A 219 -13.20 -12.86 15.92
CA LYS A 219 -12.17 -11.80 15.92
C LYS A 219 -11.52 -11.68 17.29
N THR A 220 -12.32 -11.54 18.35
CA THR A 220 -11.81 -11.48 19.75
C THR A 220 -10.97 -12.69 20.07
N LYS A 221 -11.46 -13.91 19.81
CA LYS A 221 -10.74 -15.15 20.10
C LYS A 221 -9.44 -15.28 19.32
N LEU A 222 -9.43 -14.91 18.05
CA LEU A 222 -8.22 -14.87 17.22
C LEU A 222 -7.19 -13.93 17.85
N PHE A 223 -7.56 -12.69 18.10
CA PHE A 223 -6.63 -11.66 18.57
C PHE A 223 -6.10 -11.95 19.98
N GLU A 224 -6.92 -12.46 20.88
CA GLU A 224 -6.47 -12.93 22.20
C GLU A 224 -5.48 -14.09 22.08
N GLY A 225 -5.76 -15.05 21.19
CA GLY A 225 -4.86 -16.18 20.92
C GLY A 225 -3.52 -15.75 20.37
N LEU A 226 -3.52 -14.88 19.35
CA LEU A 226 -2.30 -14.31 18.75
C LEU A 226 -1.48 -13.54 19.78
N ARG A 227 -2.15 -12.67 20.56
CA ARG A 227 -1.52 -11.89 21.62
C ARG A 227 -0.84 -12.80 22.66
N ASN A 228 -1.54 -13.80 23.14
CA ASN A 228 -1.02 -14.73 24.14
C ASN A 228 0.15 -15.56 23.62
N ALA A 229 0.11 -15.97 22.34
CA ALA A 229 1.22 -16.68 21.70
C ALA A 229 2.50 -15.81 21.65
N VAL A 230 2.38 -14.54 21.26
CA VAL A 230 3.53 -13.62 21.22
C VAL A 230 4.05 -13.33 22.64
N LEU A 231 3.17 -13.14 23.62
CA LEU A 231 3.57 -12.96 25.03
C LEU A 231 4.35 -14.17 25.54
N ALA A 232 3.88 -15.38 25.28
CA ALA A 232 4.54 -16.62 25.69
C ALA A 232 5.91 -16.81 25.01
N ALA A 233 6.09 -16.26 23.81
CA ALA A 233 7.35 -16.27 23.07
C ALA A 233 8.32 -15.13 23.49
N GLY A 234 8.08 -14.47 24.63
CA GLY A 234 8.92 -13.38 25.13
C GLY A 234 8.51 -11.99 24.68
N ASN A 235 7.24 -11.80 24.32
CA ASN A 235 6.64 -10.53 23.91
C ASN A 235 7.35 -9.89 22.69
N LYS A 236 7.75 -10.72 21.75
CA LYS A 236 8.46 -10.29 20.55
C LYS A 236 8.09 -11.15 19.35
N ILE A 237 7.75 -10.52 18.23
CA ILE A 237 7.63 -11.15 16.92
C ILE A 237 8.40 -10.34 15.89
N VAL A 238 9.17 -11.02 15.05
CA VAL A 238 10.04 -10.40 14.04
C VAL A 238 9.45 -10.65 12.66
N PHE A 239 9.48 -9.64 11.82
CA PHE A 239 9.13 -9.72 10.40
C PHE A 239 10.34 -9.34 9.57
N ASP A 240 10.77 -10.23 8.69
CA ASP A 240 11.70 -9.91 7.62
C ASP A 240 10.90 -9.37 6.44
N ASP A 241 11.09 -8.10 6.13
CA ASP A 241 10.33 -7.41 5.09
C ASP A 241 11.07 -7.37 3.77
N THR A 242 10.36 -7.66 2.70
CA THR A 242 10.79 -7.42 1.33
C THR A 242 9.91 -6.34 0.73
N TYR A 243 10.50 -5.19 0.42
CA TYR A 243 9.87 -4.10 -0.31
C TYR A 243 10.16 -4.29 -1.79
N ILE A 244 9.12 -4.41 -2.59
CA ILE A 244 9.24 -4.69 -4.02
C ILE A 244 8.80 -3.43 -4.78
N LEU A 245 9.67 -2.95 -5.66
CA LEU A 245 9.43 -1.85 -6.57
C LEU A 245 9.40 -2.37 -8.00
N TYR A 246 8.24 -2.28 -8.63
CA TYR A 246 8.08 -2.52 -10.07
C TYR A 246 8.07 -1.18 -10.79
N LEU A 247 8.86 -1.08 -11.83
CA LEU A 247 9.04 0.13 -12.65
C LEU A 247 8.78 -0.18 -14.10
N ALA A 248 8.14 0.74 -14.81
CA ALA A 248 7.94 0.65 -16.25
C ALA A 248 7.80 2.04 -16.83
N LYS A 249 8.15 2.22 -18.10
CA LYS A 249 8.06 3.50 -18.81
C LYS A 249 7.00 3.46 -19.90
N LYS A 250 6.30 4.59 -20.08
CA LYS A 250 5.58 4.84 -21.33
C LYS A 250 6.59 5.18 -22.41
N PRO A 251 6.53 4.59 -23.63
CA PRO A 251 7.40 4.98 -24.74
C PRO A 251 7.32 6.47 -25.08
N PHE A 252 8.36 6.99 -25.72
CA PHE A 252 8.38 8.35 -26.27
C PHE A 252 7.46 8.53 -27.46
#